data_91f4fe3e1e2828d260e4b29b672fdc59
#
_entry.id   91f4fe3e1e2828d260e4b29b672fdc59
#
_cell.length_a   1.000
_cell.length_b   1.000
_cell.length_c   1.000
_cell.angle_alpha   90.00
_cell.angle_beta   90.00
_cell.angle_gamma   90.00
#
_symmetry.space_group_name_H-M   'P 1'
#
loop_
_entity.id
_entity.type
_entity.pdbx_description
1 polymer ?
#
loop_
_entity_poly.entity_id
_entity_poly.type
_entity_poly.pdbx_seq_one_letter_code
_entity_poly.pdbx_strand_id
1 'polypeptide(L)'
;MAAFNRRQVLVAGAGVSALAVLPACSNTGDPKPEEKKVEVFSWWSGPGEGEGLAALIENYKKNNPGVEFVNAAVAGGSGTQAKQVLSQRMRGGQPPDSYQLHAGLEASDDIKAGWLEDLTPLYDANGWKSKFPAGLIEKLSIGGKIYAVPVNIHRSNLMWYVPKKLTEWGLTPAKTWTEFLTQATALKAKGVAALSVGATWTQLHLLENVLLGELGTAKYNGLWDGKTDWKSAEVVAVLDTFTKIMAVSVVGTDDWQPTIDKVLAGTAAYNVMGDWAAGYLQGPKALKYKSDYDVSATPGSTGVYNFLADSFTLPKGAPHKALAEAWLKECASPQGQDLFNPKKGSVPARLDSDKSKYTDYLAWALQEWQASSTVVVGSLVHGVTANNAWKSEIEKAYGVFLQDKDSAKFANAVSTAYAANK
;
A
#
# COMPACT_ATOMS: atom_id res chain seq x y z
N MET A 1 22.19 49.00 -12.57
CA MET A 1 23.34 49.79 -12.05
C MET A 1 23.23 49.82 -10.54
N ALA A 2 24.17 49.30 -9.87
CA ALA A 2 24.87 49.56 -8.61
C ALA A 2 25.31 48.28 -7.97
N ALA A 3 26.57 47.96 -8.16
CA ALA A 3 27.33 46.94 -7.51
C ALA A 3 27.63 47.36 -6.06
N PHE A 4 27.51 46.45 -5.09
CA PHE A 4 28.08 46.64 -3.77
C PHE A 4 29.28 45.71 -3.56
N ASN A 5 30.38 46.33 -3.19
CA ASN A 5 31.77 45.86 -3.10
C ASN A 5 32.06 45.23 -1.72
N ARG A 6 32.76 44.10 -1.73
CA ARG A 6 33.43 43.55 -0.54
C ARG A 6 34.67 44.41 -0.24
N ARG A 7 34.83 44.88 1.00
CA ARG A 7 36.14 44.96 1.71
C ARG A 7 36.06 45.79 3.00
N GLN A 8 36.83 45.28 3.98
CA GLN A 8 37.36 45.93 5.19
C GLN A 8 36.40 46.12 6.36
N VAL A 9 36.74 45.63 7.58
CA VAL A 9 37.73 46.17 8.48
C VAL A 9 38.30 45.10 9.44
N LEU A 10 39.63 45.00 9.45
CA LEU A 10 40.43 44.43 10.51
C LEU A 10 40.74 45.61 11.50
N VAL A 11 40.44 45.41 12.80
CA VAL A 11 41.09 46.20 13.85
C VAL A 11 41.56 45.24 14.95
N ALA A 12 42.86 45.21 15.12
CA ALA A 12 43.56 44.57 16.22
C ALA A 12 43.45 45.41 17.50
N GLY A 13 43.21 44.79 18.64
CA GLY A 13 43.29 45.38 19.95
C GLY A 13 43.80 44.38 20.97
N ALA A 14 45.07 44.46 21.35
CA ALA A 14 45.68 43.73 22.45
C ALA A 14 45.29 44.38 23.77
N GLY A 15 45.00 43.55 24.79
CA GLY A 15 44.75 44.07 26.13
C GLY A 15 44.46 43.03 27.21
N VAL A 16 45.49 42.61 27.94
CA VAL A 16 45.54 42.29 29.37
C VAL A 16 44.79 41.08 29.90
N SER A 17 45.60 40.10 30.31
CA SER A 17 45.20 38.92 31.10
C SER A 17 44.77 39.32 32.50
N ALA A 18 43.54 38.95 32.88
CA ALA A 18 43.12 38.82 34.29
C ALA A 18 42.67 37.38 34.51
N LEU A 19 43.45 36.63 35.28
CA LEU A 19 43.05 35.32 35.84
C LEU A 19 41.93 35.52 36.83
N ALA A 20 40.68 35.27 36.41
CA ALA A 20 39.58 35.10 37.34
C ALA A 20 39.36 33.57 37.52
N VAL A 21 39.66 33.06 38.70
CA VAL A 21 39.27 31.71 39.16
C VAL A 21 37.76 31.71 39.28
N LEU A 22 37.09 31.10 38.30
CA LEU A 22 35.65 30.81 38.41
C LEU A 22 35.46 29.49 39.16
N PRO A 23 34.56 29.43 40.15
CA PRO A 23 34.19 28.16 40.79
C PRO A 23 33.52 27.28 39.74
N ALA A 24 33.95 26.02 39.64
CA ALA A 24 33.29 24.99 38.89
C ALA A 24 31.86 24.76 39.47
N CYS A 25 30.88 25.45 38.90
CA CYS A 25 29.49 25.02 39.07
C CYS A 25 29.33 23.68 38.33
N SER A 26 29.31 22.60 39.12
CA SER A 26 28.80 21.31 38.64
C SER A 26 27.36 21.53 38.18
N ASN A 27 27.19 21.68 36.89
CA ASN A 27 25.87 21.70 36.28
C ASN A 27 25.34 20.26 36.32
N THR A 28 24.79 19.86 37.46
CA THR A 28 23.85 18.73 37.53
C THR A 28 22.57 19.20 36.87
N GLY A 29 22.62 19.31 35.52
CA GLY A 29 21.41 19.48 34.74
C GLY A 29 20.52 18.27 35.04
N ASP A 30 19.36 18.53 35.62
CA ASP A 30 18.31 17.53 35.66
C ASP A 30 18.16 16.93 34.26
N PRO A 31 18.06 15.60 34.13
CA PRO A 31 17.85 14.98 32.84
C PRO A 31 16.60 15.64 32.24
N LYS A 32 16.79 16.28 31.09
CA LYS A 32 15.68 16.87 30.33
C LYS A 32 14.58 15.79 30.25
N PRO A 33 13.32 16.08 30.62
CA PRO A 33 12.28 15.08 30.60
C PRO A 33 12.30 14.42 29.20
N GLU A 34 12.40 13.10 29.19
CA GLU A 34 12.40 12.33 27.93
C GLU A 34 11.13 12.70 27.19
N GLU A 35 11.27 13.21 25.96
CA GLU A 35 10.16 13.69 25.16
C GLU A 35 9.28 12.48 24.82
N LYS A 36 8.10 12.40 25.44
CA LYS A 36 7.14 11.31 25.23
C LYS A 36 6.43 11.51 23.89
N LYS A 37 7.15 11.25 22.81
CA LYS A 37 6.71 11.46 21.44
C LYS A 37 6.95 10.21 20.61
N VAL A 38 6.02 9.87 19.71
CA VAL A 38 6.21 8.83 18.69
C VAL A 38 5.82 9.37 17.33
N GLU A 39 6.70 9.23 16.35
CA GLU A 39 6.47 9.61 14.96
C GLU A 39 6.24 8.37 14.12
N VAL A 40 5.06 8.26 13.52
CA VAL A 40 4.70 7.17 12.61
C VAL A 40 4.53 7.69 11.21
N PHE A 41 5.29 7.14 10.26
CA PHE A 41 5.28 7.53 8.86
C PHE A 41 4.37 6.60 8.06
N SER A 42 3.39 7.15 7.33
CA SER A 42 2.45 6.38 6.51
C SER A 42 2.01 7.17 5.28
N TRP A 43 1.11 6.60 4.48
CA TRP A 43 0.44 7.33 3.38
C TRP A 43 -1.07 7.44 3.57
N TRP A 44 -1.61 7.00 4.70
CA TRP A 44 -3.04 7.03 4.98
C TRP A 44 -3.49 8.38 5.49
N SER A 45 -3.92 9.24 4.59
CA SER A 45 -4.46 10.56 4.91
C SER A 45 -5.77 10.87 4.21
N GLY A 46 -6.15 10.06 3.21
CA GLY A 46 -7.38 10.21 2.46
C GLY A 46 -8.62 9.66 3.16
N PRO A 47 -9.82 10.01 2.64
CA PRO A 47 -11.08 9.51 3.16
C PRO A 47 -11.18 7.97 3.14
N GLY A 48 -11.66 7.38 4.22
CA GLY A 48 -11.70 5.94 4.49
C GLY A 48 -10.42 5.44 5.16
N GLU A 49 -9.25 5.79 4.64
CA GLU A 49 -7.96 5.35 5.17
C GLU A 49 -7.54 6.13 6.41
N GLY A 50 -7.72 7.45 6.38
CA GLY A 50 -7.41 8.34 7.51
C GLY A 50 -8.26 8.05 8.74
N GLU A 51 -9.53 7.74 8.56
CA GLU A 51 -10.44 7.39 9.65
C GLU A 51 -10.05 6.07 10.33
N GLY A 52 -9.56 5.09 9.55
CA GLY A 52 -9.00 3.85 10.10
C GLY A 52 -7.79 4.13 10.96
N LEU A 53 -6.80 4.86 10.42
CA LEU A 53 -5.59 5.22 11.15
C LEU A 53 -5.89 6.05 12.39
N ALA A 54 -6.83 7.01 12.31
CA ALA A 54 -7.24 7.82 13.46
C ALA A 54 -7.78 6.95 14.61
N ALA A 55 -8.61 5.95 14.31
CA ALA A 55 -9.15 5.04 15.33
C ALA A 55 -8.03 4.23 16.03
N LEU A 56 -7.04 3.78 15.27
CA LEU A 56 -5.87 3.07 15.81
C LEU A 56 -5.02 3.99 16.67
N ILE A 57 -4.78 5.23 16.24
CA ILE A 57 -4.02 6.25 16.99
C ILE A 57 -4.75 6.62 18.30
N GLU A 58 -6.06 6.78 18.27
CA GLU A 58 -6.83 7.08 19.47
C GLU A 58 -6.72 5.96 20.51
N ASN A 59 -6.78 4.69 20.10
CA ASN A 59 -6.60 3.57 21.01
C ASN A 59 -5.16 3.50 21.54
N TYR A 60 -4.16 3.77 20.70
CA TYR A 60 -2.77 3.87 21.12
C TYR A 60 -2.59 4.94 22.22
N LYS A 61 -3.13 6.16 22.01
CA LYS A 61 -3.05 7.26 23.00
C LYS A 61 -3.75 6.92 24.32
N LYS A 62 -4.88 6.23 24.24
CA LYS A 62 -5.61 5.76 25.43
C LYS A 62 -4.76 4.79 26.26
N ASN A 63 -4.02 3.92 25.60
CA ASN A 63 -3.16 2.91 26.25
C ASN A 63 -1.78 3.48 26.65
N ASN A 64 -1.40 4.66 26.12
CA ASN A 64 -0.13 5.34 26.39
C ASN A 64 -0.37 6.82 26.76
N PRO A 65 -0.94 7.09 27.95
CA PRO A 65 -1.32 8.45 28.33
C PRO A 65 -0.11 9.38 28.40
N GLY A 66 -0.27 10.60 27.89
CA GLY A 66 0.78 11.63 27.88
C GLY A 66 1.79 11.50 26.73
N VAL A 67 1.61 10.54 25.82
CA VAL A 67 2.42 10.43 24.61
C VAL A 67 1.85 11.33 23.51
N GLU A 68 2.69 12.19 22.93
CA GLU A 68 2.41 12.90 21.68
C GLU A 68 2.56 11.94 20.51
N PHE A 69 1.51 11.75 19.73
CA PHE A 69 1.56 10.96 18.49
C PHE A 69 1.65 11.88 17.28
N VAL A 70 2.74 11.79 16.54
CA VAL A 70 2.95 12.51 15.30
C VAL A 70 2.61 11.60 14.12
N ASN A 71 1.47 11.87 13.48
CA ASN A 71 1.11 11.22 12.23
C ASN A 71 1.83 11.93 11.07
N ALA A 72 2.96 11.39 10.64
CA ALA A 72 3.77 11.93 9.55
C ALA A 72 3.30 11.38 8.18
N ALA A 73 2.00 11.46 7.90
CA ALA A 73 1.43 10.93 6.67
C ALA A 73 1.79 11.76 5.43
N VAL A 74 2.20 11.08 4.36
CA VAL A 74 2.42 11.66 3.02
C VAL A 74 1.48 10.99 2.04
N ALA A 75 0.46 11.75 1.59
CA ALA A 75 -0.62 11.24 0.75
C ALA A 75 -0.19 10.76 -0.64
N GLY A 76 -0.96 9.80 -1.18
CA GLY A 76 -1.04 9.51 -2.61
C GLY A 76 -0.14 8.41 -3.15
N GLY A 77 -0.54 7.90 -4.31
CA GLY A 77 0.25 6.99 -5.15
C GLY A 77 0.52 5.61 -4.57
N SER A 78 -0.38 5.05 -3.76
CA SER A 78 -0.12 3.77 -3.04
C SER A 78 1.22 3.80 -2.27
N GLY A 79 1.53 4.98 -1.67
CA GLY A 79 2.75 5.19 -0.91
C GLY A 79 4.00 5.55 -1.75
N THR A 80 3.92 5.72 -3.06
CA THR A 80 5.10 6.03 -3.90
C THR A 80 5.82 7.29 -3.43
N GLN A 81 5.09 8.39 -3.19
CA GLN A 81 5.68 9.64 -2.69
C GLN A 81 6.20 9.49 -1.27
N ALA A 82 5.43 8.82 -0.39
CA ALA A 82 5.83 8.53 0.98
C ALA A 82 7.17 7.78 1.03
N LYS A 83 7.30 6.72 0.22
CA LYS A 83 8.53 5.91 0.14
C LYS A 83 9.75 6.71 -0.34
N GLN A 84 9.57 7.67 -1.26
CA GLN A 84 10.64 8.55 -1.71
C GLN A 84 11.12 9.46 -0.57
N VAL A 85 10.20 10.10 0.15
CA VAL A 85 10.52 10.96 1.31
C VAL A 85 11.18 10.13 2.42
N LEU A 86 10.63 8.95 2.74
CA LEU A 86 11.19 8.03 3.73
C LEU A 86 12.61 7.61 3.37
N SER A 87 12.87 7.22 2.12
CA SER A 87 14.20 6.81 1.65
C SER A 87 15.23 7.94 1.83
N GLN A 88 14.85 9.20 1.58
CA GLN A 88 15.74 10.36 1.82
C GLN A 88 16.05 10.52 3.30
N ARG A 89 15.04 10.41 4.18
CA ARG A 89 15.20 10.46 5.64
C ARG A 89 16.13 9.37 6.15
N MET A 90 15.89 8.12 5.74
CA MET A 90 16.69 6.96 6.15
C MET A 90 18.16 7.10 5.73
N ARG A 91 18.42 7.55 4.50
CA ARG A 91 19.79 7.85 4.02
C ARG A 91 20.45 8.99 4.77
N GLY A 92 19.67 9.97 5.21
CA GLY A 92 20.12 11.09 6.02
C GLY A 92 20.31 10.77 7.51
N GLY A 93 20.10 9.52 7.94
CA GLY A 93 20.20 9.12 9.35
C GLY A 93 19.10 9.72 10.24
N GLN A 94 17.94 10.05 9.66
CA GLN A 94 16.78 10.64 10.35
C GLN A 94 15.55 9.73 10.24
N PRO A 95 15.60 8.50 10.76
CA PRO A 95 14.45 7.59 10.70
C PRO A 95 13.28 8.15 11.52
N PRO A 96 12.03 7.82 11.15
CA PRO A 96 10.89 7.93 12.06
C PRO A 96 10.96 6.84 13.13
N ASP A 97 10.05 6.87 14.10
CA ASP A 97 9.95 5.80 15.11
C ASP A 97 9.37 4.50 14.51
N SER A 98 8.44 4.63 13.59
CA SER A 98 7.89 3.50 12.83
C SER A 98 7.44 3.98 11.44
N TYR A 99 7.40 3.06 10.47
CA TYR A 99 6.84 3.37 9.15
C TYR A 99 6.08 2.20 8.55
N GLN A 100 5.12 2.56 7.70
CA GLN A 100 4.28 1.64 6.96
C GLN A 100 5.04 1.03 5.77
N LEU A 101 4.83 -0.28 5.55
CA LEU A 101 5.18 -0.99 4.33
C LEU A 101 4.21 -2.17 4.09
N HIS A 102 4.24 -2.77 2.91
CA HIS A 102 3.48 -3.97 2.65
C HIS A 102 4.29 -5.24 2.97
N ALA A 103 3.58 -6.30 3.38
CA ALA A 103 4.16 -7.62 3.54
C ALA A 103 4.66 -8.16 2.18
N GLY A 104 5.79 -8.84 2.16
CA GLY A 104 6.38 -9.42 0.96
C GLY A 104 7.77 -8.86 0.64
N LEU A 105 8.09 -8.75 -0.65
CA LEU A 105 9.42 -8.34 -1.09
C LEU A 105 9.69 -6.84 -0.97
N GLU A 106 8.69 -6.02 -0.66
CA GLU A 106 8.85 -4.58 -0.49
C GLU A 106 9.92 -4.20 0.54
N ALA A 107 10.01 -4.95 1.65
CA ALA A 107 10.99 -4.71 2.70
C ALA A 107 12.43 -5.09 2.33
N SER A 108 12.65 -5.81 1.21
CA SER A 108 13.94 -6.41 0.87
C SER A 108 15.06 -5.40 0.74
N ASP A 109 14.78 -4.24 0.13
CA ASP A 109 15.79 -3.21 -0.10
C ASP A 109 16.18 -2.51 1.21
N ASP A 110 15.21 -2.26 2.10
CA ASP A 110 15.43 -1.67 3.42
C ASP A 110 16.21 -2.61 4.34
N ILE A 111 15.92 -3.91 4.26
CA ILE A 111 16.66 -4.95 5.00
C ILE A 111 18.10 -5.04 4.50
N LYS A 112 18.32 -5.07 3.17
CA LYS A 112 19.66 -5.06 2.56
C LYS A 112 20.45 -3.82 2.95
N ALA A 113 19.80 -2.66 3.03
CA ALA A 113 20.40 -1.41 3.49
C ALA A 113 20.69 -1.39 5.00
N GLY A 114 20.22 -2.39 5.74
CA GLY A 114 20.42 -2.48 7.19
C GLY A 114 19.56 -1.51 8.00
N TRP A 115 18.45 -1.02 7.45
CA TRP A 115 17.61 0.01 8.05
C TRP A 115 16.60 -0.53 9.07
N LEU A 116 16.28 -1.83 9.05
CA LEU A 116 15.24 -2.43 9.87
C LEU A 116 15.78 -3.24 11.04
N GLU A 117 15.09 -3.18 12.17
CA GLU A 117 15.29 -4.06 13.32
C GLU A 117 14.66 -5.43 13.09
N ASP A 118 15.27 -6.46 13.64
CA ASP A 118 14.70 -7.81 13.73
C ASP A 118 13.62 -7.83 14.82
N LEU A 119 12.38 -8.04 14.42
CA LEU A 119 11.22 -8.09 15.33
C LEU A 119 10.94 -9.51 15.84
N THR A 120 11.72 -10.52 15.47
CA THR A 120 11.52 -11.91 15.94
C THR A 120 11.43 -11.99 17.45
N PRO A 121 12.31 -11.30 18.26
CA PRO A 121 12.19 -11.31 19.70
C PRO A 121 10.87 -10.71 20.21
N LEU A 122 10.35 -9.66 19.54
CA LEU A 122 9.06 -9.05 19.89
C LEU A 122 7.90 -10.02 19.61
N TYR A 123 7.96 -10.76 18.51
CA TYR A 123 6.98 -11.80 18.17
C TYR A 123 6.99 -12.94 19.20
N ASP A 124 8.17 -13.39 19.62
CA ASP A 124 8.33 -14.47 20.60
C ASP A 124 7.82 -14.05 21.98
N ALA A 125 8.19 -12.85 22.43
CA ALA A 125 7.77 -12.31 23.73
C ALA A 125 6.23 -12.13 23.84
N ASN A 126 5.54 -11.91 22.71
CA ASN A 126 4.09 -11.69 22.69
C ASN A 126 3.29 -12.89 22.14
N GLY A 127 3.94 -13.98 21.78
CA GLY A 127 3.31 -15.18 21.22
C GLY A 127 2.62 -14.96 19.88
N TRP A 128 3.05 -13.97 19.08
CA TRP A 128 2.36 -13.53 17.87
C TRP A 128 2.44 -14.54 16.73
N LYS A 129 3.47 -15.39 16.68
CA LYS A 129 3.60 -16.40 15.60
C LYS A 129 2.37 -17.32 15.48
N SER A 130 1.68 -17.58 16.59
CA SER A 130 0.45 -18.38 16.59
C SER A 130 -0.84 -17.57 16.38
N LYS A 131 -0.72 -16.23 16.32
CA LYS A 131 -1.84 -15.29 16.22
C LYS A 131 -2.10 -14.80 14.80
N PHE A 132 -1.16 -15.00 13.90
CA PHE A 132 -1.25 -14.65 12.49
C PHE A 132 -1.15 -15.90 11.62
N PRO A 133 -1.75 -15.91 10.40
CA PRO A 133 -1.58 -17.01 9.45
C PRO A 133 -0.09 -17.28 9.16
N ALA A 134 0.30 -18.55 9.12
CA ALA A 134 1.71 -18.93 8.87
C ALA A 134 2.25 -18.37 7.55
N GLY A 135 1.44 -18.38 6.49
CA GLY A 135 1.81 -17.80 5.19
C GLY A 135 2.01 -16.27 5.23
N LEU A 136 1.31 -15.56 6.16
CA LEU A 136 1.55 -14.14 6.38
C LEU A 136 2.88 -13.92 7.10
N ILE A 137 3.18 -14.70 8.15
CA ILE A 137 4.47 -14.64 8.86
C ILE A 137 5.63 -14.89 7.88
N GLU A 138 5.47 -15.84 6.95
CA GLU A 138 6.46 -16.09 5.89
C GLU A 138 6.70 -14.82 5.05
N LYS A 139 5.64 -14.12 4.63
CA LYS A 139 5.74 -12.87 3.85
C LYS A 139 6.34 -11.70 4.62
N LEU A 140 6.30 -11.73 5.95
CA LEU A 140 6.92 -10.73 6.82
C LEU A 140 8.37 -11.08 7.17
N SER A 141 8.87 -12.23 6.70
CA SER A 141 10.15 -12.79 7.07
C SER A 141 11.13 -12.83 5.90
N ILE A 142 12.37 -12.43 6.15
CA ILE A 142 13.50 -12.58 5.21
C ILE A 142 14.69 -13.15 5.99
N GLY A 143 15.31 -14.20 5.46
CA GLY A 143 16.45 -14.84 6.12
C GLY A 143 16.13 -15.40 7.52
N GLY A 144 14.89 -15.84 7.74
CA GLY A 144 14.42 -16.40 9.02
C GLY A 144 14.13 -15.37 10.11
N LYS A 145 14.18 -14.07 9.80
CA LYS A 145 13.89 -12.96 10.71
C LYS A 145 12.64 -12.23 10.27
N ILE A 146 11.83 -11.77 11.23
CA ILE A 146 10.59 -11.03 11.00
C ILE A 146 10.90 -9.53 11.09
N TYR A 147 10.40 -8.71 10.14
CA TYR A 147 10.75 -7.29 10.04
C TYR A 147 9.57 -6.33 10.11
N ALA A 148 8.34 -6.84 10.14
CA ALA A 148 7.16 -5.98 10.21
C ALA A 148 6.02 -6.65 11.00
N VAL A 149 5.09 -5.83 11.48
CA VAL A 149 3.88 -6.24 12.18
C VAL A 149 2.68 -5.90 11.32
N PRO A 150 1.86 -6.88 10.89
CA PRO A 150 0.73 -6.64 10.00
C PRO A 150 -0.46 -6.08 10.79
N VAL A 151 -1.21 -5.18 10.16
CA VAL A 151 -2.42 -4.59 10.74
C VAL A 151 -3.69 -5.04 10.03
N ASN A 152 -3.58 -5.50 8.79
CA ASN A 152 -4.71 -5.94 7.96
C ASN A 152 -4.32 -6.99 6.93
N ILE A 153 -5.35 -7.47 6.23
CA ILE A 153 -5.29 -8.16 4.95
C ILE A 153 -6.20 -7.42 3.98
N HIS A 154 -5.70 -7.17 2.77
CA HIS A 154 -6.44 -6.59 1.66
C HIS A 154 -6.54 -7.55 0.47
N ARG A 155 -7.63 -7.43 -0.28
CA ARG A 155 -7.84 -8.07 -1.58
C ARG A 155 -7.77 -7.04 -2.69
N SER A 156 -6.90 -7.25 -3.69
CA SER A 156 -6.70 -6.31 -4.76
C SER A 156 -7.46 -6.64 -6.06
N ASN A 157 -7.90 -7.89 -6.27
CA ASN A 157 -8.55 -8.32 -7.51
C ASN A 157 -10.08 -8.14 -7.48
N LEU A 158 -10.53 -6.90 -7.32
CA LEU A 158 -11.94 -6.59 -7.21
C LEU A 158 -12.39 -5.59 -8.29
N MET A 159 -13.59 -5.81 -8.82
CA MET A 159 -14.25 -4.95 -9.80
C MET A 159 -15.54 -4.39 -9.23
N TRP A 160 -15.57 -3.09 -8.98
CA TRP A 160 -16.65 -2.33 -8.34
C TRP A 160 -17.64 -1.80 -9.37
N TYR A 161 -18.93 -1.83 -9.05
CA TYR A 161 -20.00 -1.37 -9.93
C TYR A 161 -21.25 -0.95 -9.15
N VAL A 162 -22.18 -0.28 -9.82
CA VAL A 162 -23.52 0.06 -9.29
C VAL A 162 -24.54 -0.92 -9.88
N PRO A 163 -25.17 -1.80 -9.06
CA PRO A 163 -26.08 -2.86 -9.55
C PRO A 163 -27.22 -2.32 -10.41
N LYS A 164 -27.85 -1.23 -9.93
CA LYS A 164 -28.96 -0.58 -10.64
C LYS A 164 -28.54 -0.10 -12.05
N LYS A 165 -27.33 0.46 -12.18
CA LYS A 165 -26.81 0.93 -13.46
C LYS A 165 -26.53 -0.22 -14.43
N LEU A 166 -25.92 -1.30 -13.96
CA LEU A 166 -25.73 -2.49 -14.81
C LEU A 166 -27.07 -3.03 -15.31
N THR A 167 -28.07 -3.13 -14.43
CA THR A 167 -29.43 -3.56 -14.81
C THR A 167 -30.05 -2.60 -15.85
N GLU A 168 -29.96 -1.29 -15.67
CA GLU A 168 -30.43 -0.28 -16.64
C GLU A 168 -29.75 -0.43 -18.01
N TRP A 169 -28.51 -0.87 -18.04
CA TRP A 169 -27.75 -1.11 -19.28
C TRP A 169 -27.97 -2.50 -19.85
N GLY A 170 -28.68 -3.41 -19.16
CA GLY A 170 -28.91 -4.78 -19.56
C GLY A 170 -27.66 -5.67 -19.42
N LEU A 171 -26.81 -5.37 -18.41
CA LEU A 171 -25.54 -6.01 -18.19
C LEU A 171 -25.51 -6.74 -16.82
N THR A 172 -24.64 -7.74 -16.74
CA THR A 172 -24.19 -8.39 -15.49
C THR A 172 -22.67 -8.25 -15.37
N PRO A 173 -22.08 -8.38 -14.17
CA PRO A 173 -20.62 -8.28 -14.02
C PRO A 173 -19.89 -9.26 -14.95
N ALA A 174 -18.94 -8.74 -15.73
CA ALA A 174 -18.17 -9.52 -16.71
C ALA A 174 -17.32 -10.59 -15.99
N LYS A 175 -17.36 -11.84 -16.48
CA LYS A 175 -16.62 -12.97 -15.92
C LYS A 175 -15.27 -13.20 -16.61
N THR A 176 -15.12 -12.71 -17.83
CA THR A 176 -13.88 -12.77 -18.62
C THR A 176 -13.57 -11.39 -19.22
N TRP A 177 -12.30 -11.12 -19.54
CA TRP A 177 -11.93 -9.86 -20.17
C TRP A 177 -12.48 -9.76 -21.62
N THR A 178 -12.71 -10.87 -22.28
CA THR A 178 -13.43 -10.90 -23.58
C THR A 178 -14.88 -10.45 -23.42
N GLU A 179 -15.59 -10.94 -22.39
CA GLU A 179 -16.94 -10.48 -22.07
C GLU A 179 -16.96 -8.99 -21.72
N PHE A 180 -16.00 -8.53 -20.90
CA PHE A 180 -15.83 -7.12 -20.58
C PHE A 180 -15.69 -6.24 -21.84
N LEU A 181 -14.84 -6.62 -22.79
CA LEU A 181 -14.65 -5.88 -24.06
C LEU A 181 -15.92 -5.90 -24.93
N THR A 182 -16.68 -6.98 -24.89
CA THR A 182 -18.00 -7.04 -25.57
C THR A 182 -18.98 -6.06 -24.93
N GLN A 183 -19.06 -6.02 -23.59
CA GLN A 183 -19.89 -5.06 -22.85
C GLN A 183 -19.46 -3.60 -23.13
N ALA A 184 -18.17 -3.35 -23.26
CA ALA A 184 -17.62 -2.02 -23.57
C ALA A 184 -18.19 -1.42 -24.85
N THR A 185 -18.44 -2.26 -25.87
CA THR A 185 -19.07 -1.82 -27.14
C THR A 185 -20.52 -1.35 -26.90
N ALA A 186 -21.29 -2.08 -26.10
CA ALA A 186 -22.66 -1.71 -25.76
C ALA A 186 -22.72 -0.44 -24.88
N LEU A 187 -21.78 -0.29 -23.96
CA LEU A 187 -21.66 0.88 -23.07
C LEU A 187 -21.28 2.15 -23.88
N LYS A 188 -20.36 2.02 -24.82
CA LYS A 188 -19.97 3.14 -25.70
C LYS A 188 -21.15 3.71 -26.49
N ALA A 189 -22.08 2.88 -26.96
CA ALA A 189 -23.30 3.31 -27.63
C ALA A 189 -24.24 4.12 -26.71
N LYS A 190 -24.09 3.98 -25.41
CA LYS A 190 -24.83 4.73 -24.37
C LYS A 190 -24.06 5.94 -23.83
N GLY A 191 -22.87 6.23 -24.34
CA GLY A 191 -22.00 7.32 -23.87
C GLY A 191 -21.34 7.02 -22.51
N VAL A 192 -21.25 5.75 -22.10
CA VAL A 192 -20.67 5.30 -20.83
C VAL A 192 -19.32 4.67 -21.08
N ALA A 193 -18.29 5.06 -20.33
CA ALA A 193 -17.01 4.39 -20.36
C ALA A 193 -17.11 2.99 -19.72
N ALA A 194 -16.39 2.01 -20.25
CA ALA A 194 -16.44 0.66 -19.67
C ALA A 194 -15.75 0.62 -18.31
N LEU A 195 -14.64 1.31 -18.16
CA LEU A 195 -13.85 1.35 -16.92
C LEU A 195 -13.37 2.77 -16.61
N SER A 196 -13.25 3.10 -15.33
CA SER A 196 -12.56 4.30 -14.84
C SER A 196 -11.23 3.92 -14.21
N VAL A 197 -10.15 4.57 -14.64
CA VAL A 197 -8.77 4.35 -14.16
C VAL A 197 -8.14 5.70 -13.84
N GLY A 198 -7.30 5.78 -12.82
CA GLY A 198 -6.64 7.00 -12.38
C GLY A 198 -5.14 7.02 -12.67
N ALA A 199 -4.38 7.51 -11.71
CA ALA A 199 -2.93 7.64 -11.75
C ALA A 199 -2.21 6.30 -12.07
N THR A 200 -0.96 6.38 -12.46
CA THR A 200 -0.15 5.25 -12.98
C THR A 200 -0.24 3.97 -12.12
N TRP A 201 -0.23 4.11 -10.79
CA TRP A 201 -0.32 2.94 -9.92
C TRP A 201 -1.65 2.18 -10.06
N THR A 202 -2.78 2.89 -10.31
CA THR A 202 -4.09 2.25 -10.54
C THR A 202 -4.14 1.54 -11.88
N GLN A 203 -3.41 2.04 -12.88
CA GLN A 203 -3.27 1.42 -14.19
C GLN A 203 -2.43 0.14 -14.11
N LEU A 204 -1.33 0.16 -13.34
CA LEU A 204 -0.54 -1.04 -13.05
C LEU A 204 -1.34 -2.05 -12.21
N HIS A 205 -2.19 -1.58 -11.30
CA HIS A 205 -3.12 -2.42 -10.56
C HIS A 205 -4.13 -3.12 -11.50
N LEU A 206 -4.64 -2.41 -12.51
CA LEU A 206 -5.44 -3.02 -13.57
C LEU A 206 -4.62 -4.04 -14.37
N LEU A 207 -3.38 -3.70 -14.76
CA LEU A 207 -2.50 -4.60 -15.51
C LEU A 207 -2.25 -5.92 -14.76
N GLU A 208 -1.93 -5.86 -13.46
CA GLU A 208 -1.73 -7.09 -12.67
C GLU A 208 -2.99 -7.96 -12.63
N ASN A 209 -4.17 -7.36 -12.59
CA ASN A 209 -5.44 -8.07 -12.60
C ASN A 209 -5.79 -8.68 -13.97
N VAL A 210 -5.40 -8.01 -15.06
CA VAL A 210 -5.53 -8.57 -16.41
C VAL A 210 -4.58 -9.76 -16.59
N LEU A 211 -3.32 -9.63 -16.16
CA LEU A 211 -2.36 -10.73 -16.17
C LEU A 211 -2.86 -11.93 -15.35
N LEU A 212 -3.37 -11.68 -14.14
CA LEU A 212 -3.92 -12.74 -13.30
C LEU A 212 -5.12 -13.45 -13.95
N GLY A 213 -6.07 -12.69 -14.49
CA GLY A 213 -7.29 -13.23 -15.07
C GLY A 213 -7.08 -14.00 -16.36
N GLU A 214 -6.15 -13.58 -17.23
CA GLU A 214 -5.87 -14.22 -18.50
C GLU A 214 -4.87 -15.38 -18.39
N LEU A 215 -3.86 -15.27 -17.53
CA LEU A 215 -2.82 -16.31 -17.39
C LEU A 215 -3.18 -17.39 -16.35
N GLY A 216 -4.09 -17.09 -15.43
CA GLY A 216 -4.35 -17.92 -14.24
C GLY A 216 -3.21 -17.88 -13.22
N THR A 217 -3.47 -18.44 -12.04
CA THR A 217 -2.62 -18.28 -10.85
C THR A 217 -1.21 -18.85 -11.01
N ALA A 218 -1.06 -19.99 -11.68
CA ALA A 218 0.24 -20.64 -11.84
C ALA A 218 1.20 -19.82 -12.70
N LYS A 219 0.76 -19.36 -13.86
CA LYS A 219 1.57 -18.54 -14.77
C LYS A 219 1.75 -17.12 -14.23
N TYR A 220 0.73 -16.55 -13.59
CA TYR A 220 0.84 -15.27 -12.90
C TYR A 220 1.96 -15.30 -11.85
N ASN A 221 1.96 -16.29 -10.96
CA ASN A 221 3.05 -16.46 -9.98
C ASN A 221 4.40 -16.68 -10.68
N GLY A 222 4.42 -17.45 -11.77
CA GLY A 222 5.60 -17.72 -12.58
C GLY A 222 6.26 -16.46 -13.18
N LEU A 223 5.50 -15.37 -13.41
CA LEU A 223 6.06 -14.09 -13.86
C LEU A 223 7.01 -13.49 -12.82
N TRP A 224 6.76 -13.74 -11.54
CA TRP A 224 7.49 -13.13 -10.43
C TRP A 224 8.66 -13.97 -9.95
N ASP A 225 8.61 -15.30 -10.15
CA ASP A 225 9.69 -16.24 -9.78
C ASP A 225 10.53 -16.70 -10.98
N GLY A 226 10.24 -16.18 -12.19
CA GLY A 226 10.98 -16.43 -13.42
C GLY A 226 10.63 -17.73 -14.13
N LYS A 227 9.60 -18.47 -13.70
CA LYS A 227 9.12 -19.70 -14.36
C LYS A 227 8.24 -19.43 -15.59
N THR A 228 7.60 -18.25 -15.64
CA THR A 228 6.86 -17.78 -16.82
C THR A 228 7.68 -16.72 -17.53
N ASP A 229 7.98 -16.94 -18.82
CA ASP A 229 8.74 -15.98 -19.61
C ASP A 229 7.83 -14.80 -19.98
N TRP A 230 8.20 -13.61 -19.55
CA TRP A 230 7.54 -12.36 -19.92
C TRP A 230 7.45 -12.14 -21.44
N LYS A 231 8.42 -12.66 -22.20
CA LYS A 231 8.50 -12.52 -23.66
C LYS A 231 7.70 -13.57 -24.41
N SER A 232 7.04 -14.50 -23.71
CA SER A 232 6.20 -15.50 -24.36
C SER A 232 5.08 -14.86 -25.17
N ALA A 233 4.68 -15.48 -26.29
CA ALA A 233 3.58 -15.01 -27.11
C ALA A 233 2.26 -14.87 -26.33
N GLU A 234 2.06 -15.73 -25.32
CA GLU A 234 0.89 -15.68 -24.45
C GLU A 234 0.88 -14.40 -23.58
N VAL A 235 2.00 -14.05 -22.93
CA VAL A 235 2.09 -12.82 -22.13
C VAL A 235 1.95 -11.58 -23.01
N VAL A 236 2.56 -11.55 -24.20
CA VAL A 236 2.41 -10.46 -25.15
C VAL A 236 0.95 -10.29 -25.57
N ALA A 237 0.20 -11.39 -25.83
CA ALA A 237 -1.22 -11.33 -26.16
C ALA A 237 -2.07 -10.78 -25.01
N VAL A 238 -1.71 -11.05 -23.74
CA VAL A 238 -2.37 -10.46 -22.57
C VAL A 238 -2.11 -8.95 -22.47
N LEU A 239 -0.90 -8.50 -22.78
CA LEU A 239 -0.56 -7.07 -22.84
C LEU A 239 -1.34 -6.34 -23.95
N ASP A 240 -1.57 -7.01 -25.11
CA ASP A 240 -2.44 -6.50 -26.17
C ASP A 240 -3.90 -6.39 -25.70
N THR A 241 -4.37 -7.37 -24.92
CA THR A 241 -5.70 -7.31 -24.27
C THR A 241 -5.80 -6.13 -23.32
N PHE A 242 -4.79 -5.92 -22.47
CA PHE A 242 -4.72 -4.76 -21.59
C PHE A 242 -4.79 -3.43 -22.38
N THR A 243 -4.07 -3.32 -23.50
CA THR A 243 -4.13 -2.14 -24.37
C THR A 243 -5.54 -1.88 -24.90
N LYS A 244 -6.28 -2.94 -25.27
CA LYS A 244 -7.70 -2.84 -25.69
C LYS A 244 -8.60 -2.39 -24.55
N ILE A 245 -8.38 -2.88 -23.32
CA ILE A 245 -9.12 -2.46 -22.13
C ILE A 245 -8.87 -0.97 -21.85
N MET A 246 -7.62 -0.53 -21.88
CA MET A 246 -7.27 0.89 -21.69
C MET A 246 -7.92 1.80 -22.75
N ALA A 247 -8.07 1.34 -24.00
CA ALA A 247 -8.70 2.10 -25.09
C ALA A 247 -10.21 2.34 -24.89
N VAL A 248 -10.89 1.54 -24.07
CA VAL A 248 -12.31 1.68 -23.73
C VAL A 248 -12.54 2.24 -22.32
N SER A 249 -11.48 2.66 -21.66
CA SER A 249 -11.48 3.23 -20.31
C SER A 249 -11.42 4.75 -20.35
N VAL A 250 -12.01 5.40 -19.35
CA VAL A 250 -11.70 6.80 -19.05
C VAL A 250 -10.51 6.82 -18.09
N VAL A 251 -9.40 7.42 -18.55
CA VAL A 251 -8.14 7.48 -17.80
C VAL A 251 -7.97 8.90 -17.25
N GLY A 252 -7.78 9.01 -15.95
CA GLY A 252 -7.48 10.25 -15.25
C GLY A 252 -6.05 10.27 -14.70
N THR A 253 -5.68 11.39 -14.10
CA THR A 253 -4.40 11.58 -13.38
C THR A 253 -4.58 11.60 -11.87
N ASP A 254 -5.84 11.67 -11.41
CA ASP A 254 -6.19 11.68 -10.00
C ASP A 254 -5.90 10.34 -9.33
N ASP A 255 -5.88 10.32 -8.01
CA ASP A 255 -5.81 9.09 -7.24
C ASP A 255 -7.10 8.26 -7.40
N TRP A 256 -7.26 7.17 -6.69
CA TRP A 256 -8.29 6.17 -6.92
C TRP A 256 -9.73 6.60 -6.56
N GLN A 257 -9.94 7.48 -5.54
CA GLN A 257 -11.29 7.87 -5.12
C GLN A 257 -12.11 8.51 -6.26
N PRO A 258 -11.59 9.49 -7.02
CA PRO A 258 -12.33 10.07 -8.15
C PRO A 258 -12.69 9.06 -9.23
N THR A 259 -11.95 7.94 -9.35
CA THR A 259 -12.27 6.91 -10.34
C THR A 259 -13.50 6.10 -9.94
N ILE A 260 -13.67 5.81 -8.66
CA ILE A 260 -14.88 5.18 -8.12
C ILE A 260 -16.07 6.15 -8.20
N ASP A 261 -15.87 7.44 -7.95
CA ASP A 261 -16.93 8.44 -8.05
C ASP A 261 -17.54 8.51 -9.46
N LYS A 262 -16.75 8.24 -10.53
CA LYS A 262 -17.26 8.12 -11.89
C LYS A 262 -18.20 6.92 -12.07
N VAL A 263 -17.94 5.82 -11.37
CA VAL A 263 -18.85 4.64 -11.37
C VAL A 263 -20.14 4.97 -10.62
N LEU A 264 -20.07 5.61 -9.48
CA LEU A 264 -21.24 6.05 -8.72
C LEU A 264 -22.12 7.03 -9.54
N ALA A 265 -21.50 7.92 -10.29
CA ALA A 265 -22.18 8.86 -11.18
C ALA A 265 -22.77 8.18 -12.43
N GLY A 266 -22.37 6.95 -12.76
CA GLY A 266 -22.79 6.23 -13.97
C GLY A 266 -22.11 6.72 -15.25
N THR A 267 -21.01 7.47 -15.15
CA THR A 267 -20.18 7.88 -16.30
C THR A 267 -19.17 6.82 -16.70
N ALA A 268 -18.88 5.86 -15.81
CA ALA A 268 -18.17 4.61 -16.08
C ALA A 268 -18.97 3.45 -15.48
N ALA A 269 -18.86 2.26 -16.09
CA ALA A 269 -19.56 1.07 -15.62
C ALA A 269 -18.82 0.39 -14.47
N TYR A 270 -17.50 0.32 -14.54
CA TYR A 270 -16.66 -0.41 -13.61
C TYR A 270 -15.45 0.40 -13.13
N ASN A 271 -14.92 0.00 -11.96
CA ASN A 271 -13.61 0.37 -11.48
C ASN A 271 -12.91 -0.87 -10.92
N VAL A 272 -11.65 -1.10 -11.26
CA VAL A 272 -10.82 -2.15 -10.65
C VAL A 272 -10.00 -1.52 -9.55
N MET A 273 -10.26 -1.93 -8.30
CA MET A 273 -9.62 -1.36 -7.10
C MET A 273 -9.68 -2.36 -5.94
N GLY A 274 -8.71 -2.29 -5.05
CA GLY A 274 -8.70 -3.11 -3.85
C GLY A 274 -9.83 -2.75 -2.87
N ASP A 275 -9.99 -3.58 -1.86
CA ASP A 275 -11.10 -3.52 -0.92
C ASP A 275 -11.09 -2.32 0.04
N TRP A 276 -10.00 -1.53 0.11
CA TRP A 276 -10.03 -0.21 0.75
C TRP A 276 -11.12 0.71 0.17
N ALA A 277 -11.59 0.42 -1.04
CA ALA A 277 -12.73 1.10 -1.62
C ALA A 277 -14.01 0.90 -0.81
N ALA A 278 -14.21 -0.26 -0.15
CA ALA A 278 -15.35 -0.48 0.73
C ALA A 278 -15.35 0.51 1.91
N GLY A 279 -14.18 0.77 2.52
CA GLY A 279 -14.06 1.76 3.59
C GLY A 279 -14.50 3.17 3.14
N TYR A 280 -14.10 3.58 1.94
CA TYR A 280 -14.53 4.85 1.35
C TYR A 280 -16.02 4.90 1.05
N LEU A 281 -16.56 3.83 0.46
CA LEU A 281 -17.96 3.76 0.07
C LEU A 281 -18.89 3.70 1.27
N GLN A 282 -18.57 2.91 2.29
CA GLN A 282 -19.39 2.74 3.49
C GLN A 282 -19.24 3.91 4.48
N GLY A 283 -18.04 4.43 4.69
CA GLY A 283 -17.75 5.53 5.60
C GLY A 283 -18.07 6.88 4.97
N PRO A 284 -17.14 7.56 4.30
CA PRO A 284 -17.32 8.91 3.77
C PRO A 284 -18.52 9.07 2.82
N LYS A 285 -18.85 8.06 2.02
CA LYS A 285 -19.99 8.11 1.09
C LYS A 285 -21.30 7.62 1.71
N ALA A 286 -21.25 6.94 2.87
CA ALA A 286 -22.43 6.38 3.57
C ALA A 286 -23.31 5.48 2.68
N LEU A 287 -22.73 4.73 1.76
CA LEU A 287 -23.42 3.87 0.81
C LEU A 287 -23.56 2.45 1.35
N LYS A 288 -24.63 1.76 0.91
CA LYS A 288 -25.00 0.42 1.34
C LYS A 288 -24.51 -0.63 0.33
N TYR A 289 -23.79 -1.61 0.82
CA TYR A 289 -23.36 -2.77 0.04
C TYR A 289 -24.56 -3.54 -0.57
N LYS A 290 -24.40 -4.02 -1.79
CA LYS A 290 -25.43 -4.69 -2.63
C LYS A 290 -26.62 -3.82 -3.07
N SER A 291 -26.84 -2.69 -2.45
CA SER A 291 -27.89 -1.74 -2.84
C SER A 291 -27.36 -0.60 -3.72
N ASP A 292 -26.44 0.16 -3.16
CA ASP A 292 -25.91 1.35 -3.83
C ASP A 292 -24.64 1.05 -4.64
N TYR A 293 -23.89 0.06 -4.21
CA TYR A 293 -22.73 -0.50 -4.90
C TYR A 293 -22.62 -2.01 -4.64
N ASP A 294 -21.93 -2.70 -5.52
CA ASP A 294 -21.58 -4.09 -5.37
C ASP A 294 -20.20 -4.36 -5.97
N VAL A 295 -19.68 -5.56 -5.77
CA VAL A 295 -18.35 -5.94 -6.18
C VAL A 295 -18.32 -7.39 -6.66
N SER A 296 -17.49 -7.66 -7.64
CA SER A 296 -17.14 -9.02 -8.07
C SER A 296 -15.62 -9.19 -8.08
N ALA A 297 -15.15 -10.45 -8.14
CA ALA A 297 -13.77 -10.68 -8.57
C ALA A 297 -13.54 -10.09 -9.96
N THR A 298 -12.33 -9.62 -10.24
CA THR A 298 -11.97 -9.19 -11.61
C THR A 298 -12.11 -10.35 -12.60
N PRO A 299 -12.42 -10.08 -13.87
CA PRO A 299 -12.62 -11.10 -14.89
C PRO A 299 -11.48 -12.14 -14.88
N GLY A 300 -11.84 -13.44 -14.88
CA GLY A 300 -10.91 -14.56 -14.85
C GLY A 300 -10.30 -14.91 -13.48
N SER A 301 -10.63 -14.18 -12.41
CA SER A 301 -10.02 -14.37 -11.09
C SER A 301 -10.96 -14.89 -9.98
N THR A 302 -12.10 -15.48 -10.36
CA THR A 302 -13.03 -16.09 -9.37
C THR A 302 -12.32 -17.18 -8.57
N GLY A 303 -12.50 -17.19 -7.25
CA GLY A 303 -11.83 -18.12 -6.33
C GLY A 303 -10.36 -17.80 -6.05
N VAL A 304 -9.89 -16.64 -6.53
CA VAL A 304 -8.54 -16.15 -6.26
C VAL A 304 -8.60 -14.93 -5.36
N TYR A 305 -7.66 -14.85 -4.42
CA TYR A 305 -7.43 -13.70 -3.55
C TYR A 305 -6.06 -13.11 -3.89
N ASN A 306 -6.04 -12.00 -4.62
CA ASN A 306 -4.81 -11.26 -4.88
C ASN A 306 -4.50 -10.41 -3.64
N PHE A 307 -3.56 -10.89 -2.87
CA PHE A 307 -3.27 -10.52 -1.48
C PHE A 307 -2.27 -9.39 -1.40
N LEU A 308 -2.52 -8.52 -0.43
CA LEU A 308 -1.52 -7.67 0.20
C LEU A 308 -1.87 -7.51 1.69
N ALA A 309 -0.91 -7.07 2.49
CA ALA A 309 -1.13 -6.69 3.88
C ALA A 309 -0.30 -5.45 4.20
N ASP A 310 -0.95 -4.47 4.81
CA ASP A 310 -0.24 -3.34 5.39
C ASP A 310 0.39 -3.74 6.72
N SER A 311 1.59 -3.26 6.94
CA SER A 311 2.40 -3.57 8.10
C SER A 311 3.18 -2.35 8.56
N PHE A 312 3.60 -2.35 9.82
CA PHE A 312 4.49 -1.34 10.38
C PHE A 312 5.81 -1.96 10.83
N THR A 313 6.89 -1.21 10.66
CA THR A 313 8.26 -1.63 10.96
C THR A 313 8.82 -0.87 12.15
N LEU A 314 9.99 -1.33 12.63
CA LEU A 314 10.85 -0.63 13.56
C LEU A 314 12.19 -0.32 12.86
N PRO A 315 12.45 0.94 12.49
CA PRO A 315 13.75 1.31 11.92
C PRO A 315 14.87 1.22 12.96
N LYS A 316 16.07 0.86 12.51
CA LYS A 316 17.27 1.03 13.33
C LYS A 316 17.51 2.52 13.59
N GLY A 317 17.83 2.84 14.84
CA GLY A 317 18.03 4.22 15.23
C GLY A 317 16.73 5.01 15.44
N ALA A 318 15.57 4.33 15.54
CA ALA A 318 14.30 4.95 15.92
C ALA A 318 14.50 5.79 17.21
N PRO A 319 14.16 7.10 17.20
CA PRO A 319 14.43 8.00 18.32
C PRO A 319 13.75 7.56 19.63
N HIS A 320 12.54 6.99 19.55
CA HIS A 320 11.74 6.60 20.70
C HIS A 320 11.35 5.12 20.61
N LYS A 321 12.35 4.22 20.57
CA LYS A 321 12.17 2.78 20.33
C LYS A 321 11.09 2.12 21.21
N ALA A 322 11.04 2.43 22.49
CA ALA A 322 10.04 1.84 23.40
C ALA A 322 8.60 2.24 23.02
N LEU A 323 8.39 3.49 22.60
CA LEU A 323 7.08 3.97 22.12
C LEU A 323 6.73 3.39 20.74
N ALA A 324 7.73 3.20 19.88
CA ALA A 324 7.55 2.50 18.62
C ALA A 324 7.16 1.03 18.82
N GLU A 325 7.77 0.32 19.77
CA GLU A 325 7.36 -1.06 20.12
C GLU A 325 5.94 -1.09 20.70
N ALA A 326 5.54 -0.09 21.49
CA ALA A 326 4.16 0.05 21.97
C ALA A 326 3.18 0.27 20.80
N TRP A 327 3.56 1.06 19.77
CA TRP A 327 2.80 1.22 18.54
C TRP A 327 2.66 -0.11 17.77
N LEU A 328 3.73 -0.87 17.63
CA LEU A 328 3.69 -2.18 16.99
C LEU A 328 2.80 -3.17 17.75
N LYS A 329 2.78 -3.10 19.09
CA LYS A 329 1.85 -3.89 19.92
C LYS A 329 0.40 -3.48 19.69
N GLU A 330 0.14 -2.19 19.50
CA GLU A 330 -1.19 -1.69 19.15
C GLU A 330 -1.64 -2.24 17.78
N CYS A 331 -0.78 -2.14 16.75
CA CYS A 331 -1.03 -2.71 15.42
C CYS A 331 -1.30 -4.23 15.45
N ALA A 332 -0.60 -4.94 16.34
CA ALA A 332 -0.76 -6.39 16.52
C ALA A 332 -1.94 -6.77 17.41
N SER A 333 -2.58 -5.83 18.12
CA SER A 333 -3.63 -6.15 19.09
C SER A 333 -4.94 -6.53 18.39
N PRO A 334 -5.75 -7.45 18.95
CA PRO A 334 -7.08 -7.71 18.42
C PRO A 334 -7.93 -6.44 18.41
N GLN A 335 -7.92 -5.69 19.51
CA GLN A 335 -8.69 -4.46 19.65
C GLN A 335 -8.27 -3.40 18.63
N GLY A 336 -6.96 -3.19 18.42
CA GLY A 336 -6.46 -2.24 17.42
C GLY A 336 -6.93 -2.62 16.02
N GLN A 337 -6.81 -3.89 15.64
CA GLN A 337 -7.26 -4.36 14.34
C GLN A 337 -8.78 -4.28 14.16
N ASP A 338 -9.56 -4.58 15.20
CA ASP A 338 -11.03 -4.51 15.17
C ASP A 338 -11.58 -3.08 15.17
N LEU A 339 -10.79 -2.10 15.57
CA LEU A 339 -11.11 -0.66 15.45
C LEU A 339 -10.72 -0.10 14.07
N PHE A 340 -9.60 -0.56 13.53
CA PHE A 340 -9.01 -0.09 12.29
C PHE A 340 -9.70 -0.66 11.04
N ASN A 341 -9.77 -2.00 10.95
CA ASN A 341 -10.13 -2.69 9.71
C ASN A 341 -11.53 -2.39 9.18
N PRO A 342 -12.60 -2.29 10.02
CA PRO A 342 -13.92 -1.95 9.54
C PRO A 342 -13.99 -0.56 8.87
N LYS A 343 -13.18 0.40 9.34
CA LYS A 343 -13.10 1.75 8.76
C LYS A 343 -12.22 1.79 7.50
N LYS A 344 -11.12 1.02 7.52
CA LYS A 344 -10.18 0.92 6.40
C LYS A 344 -10.74 0.15 5.20
N GLY A 345 -11.75 -0.70 5.42
CA GLY A 345 -12.30 -1.57 4.38
C GLY A 345 -11.48 -2.84 4.17
N SER A 346 -10.78 -3.32 5.19
CA SER A 346 -9.92 -4.51 5.16
C SER A 346 -10.37 -5.56 6.17
N VAL A 347 -9.83 -6.77 6.06
CA VAL A 347 -10.05 -7.82 7.06
C VAL A 347 -8.85 -7.92 8.02
N PRO A 348 -9.05 -8.45 9.24
CA PRO A 348 -7.98 -8.50 10.23
C PRO A 348 -6.89 -9.48 9.79
N ALA A 349 -5.63 -9.12 10.08
CA ALA A 349 -4.50 -10.03 9.93
C ALA A 349 -4.51 -11.14 11.00
N ARG A 350 -5.12 -10.86 12.17
CA ARG A 350 -5.18 -11.81 13.29
C ARG A 350 -6.25 -12.87 13.09
N LEU A 351 -5.93 -14.09 13.58
CA LEU A 351 -6.85 -15.23 13.57
C LEU A 351 -7.92 -15.16 14.67
N ASP A 352 -7.68 -14.39 15.73
CA ASP A 352 -8.52 -14.27 16.93
C ASP A 352 -9.25 -12.92 17.06
N SER A 353 -9.43 -12.19 15.95
CA SER A 353 -10.25 -10.98 15.88
C SER A 353 -11.75 -11.28 16.04
N ASP A 354 -12.50 -10.28 16.54
CA ASP A 354 -13.96 -10.37 16.72
C ASP A 354 -14.68 -10.27 15.37
N LYS A 355 -15.04 -11.42 14.82
CA LYS A 355 -15.70 -11.54 13.51
C LYS A 355 -17.02 -10.77 13.42
N SER A 356 -17.71 -10.51 14.54
CA SER A 356 -18.98 -9.79 14.56
C SER A 356 -18.86 -8.32 14.12
N LYS A 357 -17.64 -7.78 14.12
CA LYS A 357 -17.34 -6.40 13.68
C LYS A 357 -17.18 -6.26 12.18
N TYR A 358 -17.08 -7.37 11.47
CA TYR A 358 -16.88 -7.41 10.02
C TYR A 358 -18.22 -7.76 9.35
N THR A 359 -18.95 -6.73 8.94
CA THR A 359 -20.28 -6.83 8.32
C THR A 359 -20.24 -6.55 6.82
N ASP A 360 -21.34 -6.77 6.13
CA ASP A 360 -21.51 -6.42 4.71
C ASP A 360 -20.41 -7.01 3.82
N TYR A 361 -19.73 -6.17 3.05
CA TYR A 361 -18.60 -6.57 2.21
C TYR A 361 -17.51 -7.31 3.02
N LEU A 362 -17.20 -6.81 4.22
CA LEU A 362 -16.11 -7.36 5.03
C LEU A 362 -16.39 -8.77 5.54
N ALA A 363 -17.66 -9.10 5.80
CA ALA A 363 -18.06 -10.46 6.16
C ALA A 363 -17.79 -11.45 5.01
N TRP A 364 -18.13 -11.04 3.78
CA TRP A 364 -17.81 -11.82 2.58
C TRP A 364 -16.29 -11.92 2.34
N ALA A 365 -15.56 -10.83 2.45
CA ALA A 365 -14.11 -10.80 2.26
C ALA A 365 -13.38 -11.70 3.28
N LEU A 366 -13.81 -11.67 4.54
CA LEU A 366 -13.28 -12.52 5.60
C LEU A 366 -13.58 -14.00 5.36
N GLN A 367 -14.78 -14.32 4.88
CA GLN A 367 -15.16 -15.69 4.50
C GLN A 367 -14.27 -16.20 3.36
N GLU A 368 -14.09 -15.40 2.29
CA GLU A 368 -13.22 -15.73 1.15
C GLU A 368 -11.76 -15.91 1.59
N TRP A 369 -11.25 -15.03 2.45
CA TRP A 369 -9.89 -15.14 2.98
C TRP A 369 -9.67 -16.44 3.78
N GLN A 370 -10.65 -16.88 4.52
CA GLN A 370 -10.57 -18.06 5.39
C GLN A 370 -10.94 -19.37 4.68
N ALA A 371 -11.48 -19.30 3.47
CA ALA A 371 -11.91 -20.49 2.74
C ALA A 371 -10.70 -21.29 2.22
N SER A 372 -10.65 -22.58 2.53
CA SER A 372 -9.58 -23.48 2.09
C SER A 372 -9.52 -23.67 0.57
N SER A 373 -10.61 -23.36 -0.15
CA SER A 373 -10.69 -23.40 -1.61
C SER A 373 -10.14 -22.14 -2.29
N THR A 374 -9.89 -21.07 -1.55
CA THR A 374 -9.36 -19.82 -2.12
C THR A 374 -7.87 -19.93 -2.42
N VAL A 375 -7.49 -19.64 -3.65
CA VAL A 375 -6.09 -19.58 -4.05
C VAL A 375 -5.54 -18.18 -3.79
N VAL A 376 -4.50 -18.08 -2.97
CA VAL A 376 -3.86 -16.80 -2.63
C VAL A 376 -2.67 -16.55 -3.55
N VAL A 377 -2.65 -15.39 -4.20
CA VAL A 377 -1.50 -14.88 -4.97
C VAL A 377 -1.09 -13.50 -4.42
N GLY A 378 0.10 -13.03 -4.73
CA GLY A 378 0.60 -11.75 -4.23
C GLY A 378 0.43 -10.61 -5.23
N SER A 379 0.07 -9.41 -4.75
CA SER A 379 0.02 -8.20 -5.56
C SER A 379 1.42 -7.69 -5.93
N LEU A 380 1.63 -7.39 -7.21
CA LEU A 380 2.82 -6.72 -7.72
C LEU A 380 2.88 -5.27 -7.21
N VAL A 381 1.80 -4.52 -7.44
CA VAL A 381 1.76 -3.08 -7.19
C VAL A 381 2.02 -2.76 -5.72
N HIS A 382 1.60 -3.67 -4.83
CA HIS A 382 1.78 -3.53 -3.39
C HIS A 382 3.00 -4.31 -2.86
N GLY A 383 3.98 -4.61 -3.72
CA GLY A 383 5.29 -5.12 -3.32
C GLY A 383 5.32 -6.52 -2.70
N VAL A 384 4.25 -7.31 -2.85
CA VAL A 384 4.24 -8.69 -2.34
C VAL A 384 5.18 -9.58 -3.15
N THR A 385 5.17 -9.41 -4.49
CA THR A 385 5.87 -10.28 -5.45
C THR A 385 7.14 -9.69 -6.04
N ALA A 386 7.39 -8.38 -5.86
CA ALA A 386 8.56 -7.70 -6.37
C ALA A 386 9.13 -6.71 -5.34
N ASN A 387 10.46 -6.59 -5.28
CA ASN A 387 11.13 -5.56 -4.50
C ASN A 387 10.94 -4.17 -5.14
N ASN A 388 11.24 -3.11 -4.39
CA ASN A 388 11.05 -1.74 -4.86
C ASN A 388 11.90 -1.39 -6.07
N ALA A 389 13.11 -1.94 -6.18
CA ALA A 389 14.01 -1.71 -7.31
C ALA A 389 13.41 -2.24 -8.62
N TRP A 390 12.97 -3.50 -8.65
CA TRP A 390 12.34 -4.09 -9.85
C TRP A 390 11.00 -3.41 -10.17
N LYS A 391 10.16 -3.15 -9.16
CA LYS A 391 8.90 -2.44 -9.33
C LYS A 391 9.12 -1.07 -9.98
N SER A 392 10.14 -0.30 -9.56
CA SER A 392 10.48 1.00 -10.16
C SER A 392 10.86 0.88 -11.65
N GLU A 393 11.58 -0.17 -12.04
CA GLU A 393 11.90 -0.42 -13.46
C GLU A 393 10.66 -0.82 -14.26
N ILE A 394 9.74 -1.60 -13.68
CA ILE A 394 8.44 -1.90 -14.29
C ILE A 394 7.64 -0.62 -14.52
N GLU A 395 7.58 0.28 -13.54
CA GLU A 395 6.90 1.57 -13.63
C GLU A 395 7.47 2.45 -14.76
N LYS A 396 8.80 2.50 -14.88
CA LYS A 396 9.48 3.22 -15.98
C LYS A 396 9.15 2.61 -17.35
N ALA A 397 9.24 1.29 -17.47
CA ALA A 397 8.91 0.58 -18.70
C ALA A 397 7.43 0.80 -19.08
N TYR A 398 6.54 0.82 -18.08
CA TYR A 398 5.12 1.10 -18.27
C TYR A 398 4.88 2.52 -18.80
N GLY A 399 5.61 3.52 -18.32
CA GLY A 399 5.53 4.89 -18.85
C GLY A 399 5.85 4.98 -20.36
N VAL A 400 6.77 4.15 -20.86
CA VAL A 400 7.07 4.03 -22.30
C VAL A 400 5.95 3.30 -23.02
N PHE A 401 5.47 2.19 -22.45
CA PHE A 401 4.39 1.37 -23.00
C PHE A 401 3.07 2.14 -23.21
N LEU A 402 2.76 3.07 -22.29
CA LEU A 402 1.59 3.94 -22.47
C LEU A 402 1.63 4.79 -23.74
N GLN A 403 2.83 5.13 -24.22
CA GLN A 403 3.03 5.98 -25.39
C GLN A 403 3.07 5.16 -26.71
N ASP A 404 3.90 4.11 -26.74
CA ASP A 404 4.15 3.35 -27.96
C ASP A 404 3.22 2.14 -28.15
N LYS A 405 2.59 1.66 -27.05
CA LYS A 405 1.70 0.48 -27.01
C LYS A 405 2.34 -0.79 -27.56
N ASP A 406 3.67 -0.88 -27.49
CA ASP A 406 4.45 -2.03 -27.94
C ASP A 406 4.57 -3.05 -26.80
N SER A 407 3.68 -4.05 -26.83
CA SER A 407 3.60 -5.12 -25.84
C SER A 407 4.88 -5.95 -25.77
N ALA A 408 5.52 -6.23 -26.91
CA ALA A 408 6.76 -7.02 -26.97
C ALA A 408 7.94 -6.25 -26.37
N LYS A 409 8.03 -4.96 -26.64
CA LYS A 409 9.04 -4.06 -26.05
C LYS A 409 8.87 -3.94 -24.54
N PHE A 410 7.64 -3.77 -24.06
CA PHE A 410 7.37 -3.72 -22.62
C PHE A 410 7.74 -5.05 -21.94
N ALA A 411 7.30 -6.18 -22.48
CA ALA A 411 7.63 -7.51 -21.98
C ALA A 411 9.15 -7.75 -21.89
N ASN A 412 9.90 -7.33 -22.92
CA ASN A 412 11.36 -7.42 -22.94
C ASN A 412 12.00 -6.53 -21.84
N ALA A 413 11.51 -5.31 -21.65
CA ALA A 413 12.01 -4.40 -20.64
C ALA A 413 11.80 -4.96 -19.22
N VAL A 414 10.59 -5.50 -18.93
CA VAL A 414 10.28 -6.12 -17.63
C VAL A 414 11.13 -7.37 -17.38
N SER A 415 11.31 -8.21 -18.41
CA SER A 415 12.18 -9.41 -18.33
C SER A 415 13.64 -9.04 -18.04
N THR A 416 14.15 -8.00 -18.70
CA THR A 416 15.52 -7.50 -18.47
C THR A 416 15.67 -6.95 -17.06
N ALA A 417 14.69 -6.18 -16.59
CA ALA A 417 14.69 -5.65 -15.23
C ALA A 417 14.63 -6.76 -14.17
N TYR A 418 13.87 -7.85 -14.41
CA TYR A 418 13.85 -9.02 -13.53
C TYR A 418 15.27 -9.61 -13.36
N ALA A 419 15.97 -9.84 -14.46
CA ALA A 419 17.32 -10.41 -14.42
C ALA A 419 18.33 -9.55 -13.65
N ALA A 420 18.14 -8.21 -13.67
CA ALA A 420 19.00 -7.26 -12.96
C ALA A 420 18.67 -7.12 -11.46
N ASN A 421 17.46 -7.48 -11.02
CA ASN A 421 16.96 -7.27 -9.65
C ASN A 421 16.64 -8.57 -8.89
N LYS A 422 17.05 -9.70 -9.44
CA LYS A 422 16.86 -11.07 -8.92
C LYS A 422 17.67 -11.34 -7.64
#